data_616a48b9e43781d003216ff0883ef8a8
#
_entry.id   616a48b9e43781d003216ff0883ef8a8
#
_cell.length_a   1.000
_cell.length_b   1.000
_cell.length_c   1.000
_cell.angle_alpha   90.00
_cell.angle_beta   90.00
_cell.angle_gamma   90.00
#
_symmetry.space_group_name_H-M   'P 1'
#
loop_
_entity.id
_entity.type
_entity.pdbx_description
1 polymer ?
#
loop_
_entity_poly.entity_id
_entity_poly.type
_entity_poly.pdbx_seq_one_letter_code
_entity_poly.pdbx_strand_id
1 'polypeptide(L)'
;MRKMNAIRTVITPIDFSDNAGLVVESAAYMAGTFGAHLHVIFIVQNFEDYSGFFVPQMNVPNIEHELFVGAEEQMETFCKEHNAVFEKNGIRVTNKVLVGDVGEKIVEYAADVGGDLIVMGTHGYKGLERIMFGSVADQVVKSAACPVMTINPYTCCE
;
A
#
# COMPACT_ATOMS: atom_id res chain seq x y z
N MET A 1 9.03 -21.33 -9.45
CA MET A 1 7.97 -21.25 -8.43
C MET A 1 8.61 -21.16 -7.06
N ARG A 2 8.45 -20.02 -6.40
CA ARG A 2 9.01 -19.82 -5.05
C ARG A 2 8.24 -20.72 -4.07
N LYS A 3 8.94 -21.60 -3.38
CA LYS A 3 8.33 -22.47 -2.37
C LYS A 3 8.01 -21.61 -1.14
N MET A 4 6.76 -21.51 -0.76
CA MET A 4 6.36 -20.83 0.49
C MET A 4 6.89 -21.65 1.68
N ASN A 5 7.91 -21.14 2.34
CA ASN A 5 8.47 -21.79 3.53
C ASN A 5 8.02 -21.12 4.83
N ALA A 6 7.83 -19.82 4.84
CA ALA A 6 7.34 -19.03 5.97
C ALA A 6 6.97 -17.63 5.48
N ILE A 7 6.02 -16.96 6.12
CA ILE A 7 5.72 -15.55 5.92
C ILE A 7 6.55 -14.78 6.93
N ARG A 8 7.55 -14.04 6.46
CA ARG A 8 8.47 -13.22 7.26
C ARG A 8 8.34 -11.73 6.98
N THR A 9 7.82 -11.38 5.81
CA THR A 9 7.66 -10.00 5.34
C THR A 9 6.27 -9.83 4.78
N VAL A 10 5.48 -8.99 5.42
CA VAL A 10 4.13 -8.58 4.98
C VAL A 10 4.21 -7.16 4.46
N ILE A 11 3.60 -6.91 3.31
CA ILE A 11 3.56 -5.58 2.68
C ILE A 11 2.11 -5.12 2.64
N THR A 12 1.86 -3.90 3.08
CA THR A 12 0.55 -3.28 2.99
C THR A 12 0.65 -1.92 2.31
N PRO A 13 0.23 -1.82 1.05
CA PRO A 13 0.04 -0.52 0.41
C PRO A 13 -1.21 0.17 0.98
N ILE A 14 -1.09 1.46 1.23
CA ILE A 14 -2.18 2.31 1.70
C ILE A 14 -2.38 3.50 0.77
N ASP A 15 -3.53 4.14 0.83
CA ASP A 15 -3.88 5.32 0.02
C ASP A 15 -4.36 6.51 0.84
N PHE A 16 -4.20 6.45 2.16
CA PHE A 16 -4.67 7.45 3.13
C PHE A 16 -6.20 7.72 3.09
N SER A 17 -6.97 6.84 2.47
CA SER A 17 -8.43 6.88 2.57
C SER A 17 -8.93 6.50 3.97
N ASP A 18 -10.21 6.73 4.22
CA ASP A 18 -10.85 6.32 5.49
C ASP A 18 -10.75 4.80 5.75
N ASN A 19 -10.55 4.02 4.69
CA ASN A 19 -10.39 2.58 4.78
C ASN A 19 -8.96 2.11 5.10
N ALA A 20 -7.97 3.00 5.03
CA ALA A 20 -6.57 2.64 5.24
C ALA A 20 -6.31 2.07 6.64
N GLY A 21 -7.01 2.57 7.65
CA GLY A 21 -6.93 2.06 9.02
C GLY A 21 -7.30 0.57 9.11
N LEU A 22 -8.43 0.19 8.51
CA LEU A 22 -8.89 -1.22 8.50
C LEU A 22 -7.89 -2.14 7.78
N VAL A 23 -7.35 -1.68 6.66
CA VAL A 23 -6.36 -2.44 5.90
C VAL A 23 -5.08 -2.64 6.71
N VAL A 24 -4.57 -1.58 7.33
CA VAL A 24 -3.37 -1.63 8.17
C VAL A 24 -3.57 -2.49 9.42
N GLU A 25 -4.72 -2.42 10.06
CA GLU A 25 -5.06 -3.28 11.21
C GLU A 25 -5.07 -4.76 10.81
N SER A 26 -5.66 -5.09 9.65
CA SER A 26 -5.67 -6.45 9.12
C SER A 26 -4.27 -6.94 8.79
N ALA A 27 -3.45 -6.08 8.16
CA ALA A 27 -2.06 -6.39 7.86
C ALA A 27 -1.21 -6.60 9.13
N ALA A 28 -1.41 -5.76 10.15
CA ALA A 28 -0.74 -5.89 11.44
C ALA A 28 -1.10 -7.19 12.16
N TYR A 29 -2.38 -7.58 12.13
CA TYR A 29 -2.84 -8.86 12.66
C TYR A 29 -2.18 -10.04 11.95
N MET A 30 -2.13 -10.02 10.63
CA MET A 30 -1.46 -11.07 9.86
C MET A 30 0.04 -11.11 10.14
N ALA A 31 0.71 -9.95 10.17
CA ALA A 31 2.12 -9.88 10.52
C ALA A 31 2.40 -10.43 11.92
N GLY A 32 1.58 -10.08 12.90
CA GLY A 32 1.67 -10.60 14.26
C GLY A 32 1.47 -12.11 14.36
N THR A 33 0.49 -12.63 13.63
CA THR A 33 0.20 -14.07 13.56
C THR A 33 1.38 -14.90 13.05
N PHE A 34 2.12 -14.38 12.07
CA PHE A 34 3.27 -15.03 11.48
C PHE A 34 4.62 -14.66 12.13
N GLY A 35 4.64 -13.69 13.05
CA GLY A 35 5.88 -13.13 13.56
C GLY A 35 6.67 -12.39 12.48
N ALA A 36 5.99 -11.77 11.54
CA ALA A 36 6.55 -11.14 10.35
C ALA A 36 6.83 -9.63 10.57
N HIS A 37 7.72 -9.09 9.75
CA HIS A 37 7.96 -7.66 9.62
C HIS A 37 6.90 -7.05 8.71
N LEU A 38 6.26 -5.97 9.13
CA LEU A 38 5.28 -5.23 8.34
C LEU A 38 5.94 -4.04 7.63
N HIS A 39 5.75 -3.97 6.32
CA HIS A 39 6.10 -2.82 5.49
C HIS A 39 4.83 -2.09 5.07
N VAL A 40 4.66 -0.86 5.54
CA VAL A 40 3.59 0.04 5.12
C VAL A 40 4.12 0.93 4.01
N ILE A 41 3.52 0.89 2.83
CA ILE A 41 3.99 1.65 1.67
C ILE A 41 2.90 2.55 1.10
N PHE A 42 3.30 3.71 0.62
CA PHE A 42 2.47 4.62 -0.16
C PHE A 42 3.16 5.00 -1.46
N ILE A 43 2.43 5.05 -2.55
CA ILE A 43 2.97 5.39 -3.86
C ILE A 43 2.37 6.72 -4.33
N VAL A 44 3.24 7.71 -4.53
CA VAL A 44 2.90 8.96 -5.21
C VAL A 44 2.85 8.67 -6.71
N GLN A 45 1.70 8.89 -7.33
CA GLN A 45 1.56 8.70 -8.77
C GLN A 45 2.43 9.71 -9.53
N ASN A 46 3.13 9.21 -10.55
CA ASN A 46 3.89 10.06 -11.44
C ASN A 46 2.93 10.76 -12.42
N PHE A 47 2.95 12.09 -12.44
CA PHE A 47 2.10 12.89 -13.33
C PHE A 47 2.58 12.90 -14.78
N GLU A 48 3.79 12.42 -15.08
CA GLU A 48 4.31 12.37 -16.45
C GLU A 48 3.45 11.48 -17.37
N ASP A 49 2.80 10.47 -16.84
CA ASP A 49 1.90 9.59 -17.61
C ASP A 49 0.56 10.25 -17.98
N TYR A 50 0.22 11.38 -17.35
CA TYR A 50 -0.97 12.18 -17.67
C TYR A 50 -0.69 13.34 -18.64
N SER A 51 0.55 13.56 -19.03
CA SER A 51 0.97 14.67 -19.90
C SER A 51 0.54 14.55 -21.38
N GLY A 52 -0.19 13.49 -21.76
CA GLY A 52 -0.80 13.34 -23.07
C GLY A 52 -2.00 14.26 -23.33
N PHE A 53 -2.60 14.87 -22.33
CA PHE A 53 -3.76 15.74 -22.45
C PHE A 53 -3.58 17.04 -21.65
N PHE A 54 -3.23 18.12 -22.38
CA PHE A 54 -3.35 19.53 -21.94
C PHE A 54 -2.95 19.86 -20.49
N VAL A 55 -1.70 19.73 -20.16
CA VAL A 55 -1.12 20.56 -19.12
C VAL A 55 -0.34 21.68 -19.83
N PRO A 56 -0.70 22.97 -19.63
CA PRO A 56 0.18 24.05 -20.05
C PRO A 56 1.57 23.78 -19.45
N GLN A 57 2.62 24.07 -20.20
CA GLN A 57 4.00 24.01 -19.70
C GLN A 57 4.17 25.00 -18.54
N MET A 58 3.61 24.67 -17.40
CA MET A 58 4.03 25.24 -16.14
C MET A 58 5.28 24.46 -15.75
N ASN A 59 6.43 25.12 -15.87
CA ASN A 59 7.65 24.69 -15.22
C ASN A 59 7.34 24.46 -13.74
N VAL A 60 7.13 23.21 -13.34
CA VAL A 60 6.89 22.87 -11.94
C VAL A 60 7.86 21.77 -11.51
N PRO A 61 9.19 22.06 -11.49
CA PRO A 61 10.17 21.08 -11.00
C PRO A 61 9.98 20.76 -9.51
N ASN A 62 9.20 21.55 -8.77
CA ASN A 62 9.06 21.41 -7.31
C ASN A 62 7.80 20.67 -6.86
N ILE A 63 6.77 20.50 -7.71
CA ILE A 63 5.50 19.87 -7.28
C ILE A 63 5.71 18.41 -6.92
N GLU A 64 6.46 17.66 -7.69
CA GLU A 64 6.73 16.24 -7.37
C GLU A 64 7.49 16.10 -6.07
N HIS A 65 8.48 16.96 -5.82
CA HIS A 65 9.22 16.96 -4.58
C HIS A 65 8.35 17.37 -3.38
N GLU A 66 7.52 18.39 -3.52
CA GLU A 66 6.59 18.83 -2.48
C GLU A 66 5.55 17.75 -2.15
N LEU A 67 5.00 17.09 -3.17
CA LEU A 67 4.07 15.97 -2.99
C LEU A 67 4.73 14.78 -2.30
N PHE A 68 5.98 14.48 -2.64
CA PHE A 68 6.74 13.42 -2.00
C PHE A 68 7.01 13.72 -0.53
N VAL A 69 7.51 14.92 -0.20
CA VAL A 69 7.75 15.36 1.18
C VAL A 69 6.45 15.36 2.00
N GLY A 70 5.37 15.89 1.43
CA GLY A 70 4.06 15.86 2.07
C GLY A 70 3.55 14.44 2.34
N ALA A 71 3.80 13.52 1.40
CA ALA A 71 3.45 12.12 1.57
C ALA A 71 4.30 11.42 2.66
N GLU A 72 5.58 11.77 2.79
CA GLU A 72 6.43 11.26 3.87
C GLU A 72 5.94 11.74 5.25
N GLU A 73 5.60 13.02 5.38
CA GLU A 73 5.03 13.57 6.62
C GLU A 73 3.69 12.91 6.98
N GLN A 74 2.83 12.71 5.99
CA GLN A 74 1.55 12.05 6.17
C GLN A 74 1.72 10.57 6.54
N MET A 75 2.69 9.88 5.98
CA MET A 75 3.04 8.50 6.33
C MET A 75 3.53 8.39 7.78
N GLU A 76 4.40 9.30 8.22
CA GLU A 76 4.85 9.32 9.60
C GLU A 76 3.69 9.53 10.57
N THR A 77 2.81 10.47 10.27
CA THR A 77 1.61 10.75 11.08
C THR A 77 0.71 9.53 11.14
N PHE A 78 0.43 8.91 10.00
CA PHE A 78 -0.38 7.70 9.90
C PHE A 78 0.18 6.55 10.75
N CYS A 79 1.49 6.30 10.66
CA CYS A 79 2.14 5.25 11.44
C CYS A 79 2.13 5.56 12.95
N LYS A 80 2.27 6.82 13.34
CA LYS A 80 2.15 7.24 14.75
C LYS A 80 0.74 7.01 15.29
N GLU A 81 -0.28 7.36 14.52
CA GLU A 81 -1.69 7.15 14.90
C GLU A 81 -2.04 5.66 15.06
N HIS A 82 -1.38 4.78 14.30
CA HIS A 82 -1.60 3.32 14.35
C HIS A 82 -0.58 2.57 15.22
N ASN A 83 0.31 3.27 15.92
CA ASN A 83 1.36 2.64 16.73
C ASN A 83 0.81 1.67 17.80
N ALA A 84 -0.33 1.99 18.41
CA ALA A 84 -0.96 1.10 19.38
C ALA A 84 -1.37 -0.25 18.77
N VAL A 85 -1.80 -0.26 17.52
CA VAL A 85 -2.12 -1.48 16.77
C VAL A 85 -0.85 -2.32 16.53
N PHE A 86 0.25 -1.67 16.18
CA PHE A 86 1.53 -2.34 15.94
C PHE A 86 2.09 -2.93 17.23
N GLU A 87 2.07 -2.20 18.32
CA GLU A 87 2.52 -2.67 19.65
C GLU A 87 1.67 -3.85 20.15
N LYS A 88 0.34 -3.75 20.01
CA LYS A 88 -0.58 -4.83 20.38
C LYS A 88 -0.27 -6.14 19.65
N ASN A 89 0.12 -6.07 18.41
CA ASN A 89 0.49 -7.24 17.60
C ASN A 89 1.97 -7.64 17.75
N GLY A 90 2.78 -6.87 18.49
CA GLY A 90 4.19 -7.16 18.76
C GLY A 90 5.06 -7.19 17.50
N ILE A 91 4.75 -6.37 16.50
CA ILE A 91 5.39 -6.38 15.19
C ILE A 91 6.39 -5.23 15.02
N ARG A 92 7.39 -5.49 14.20
CA ARG A 92 8.29 -4.46 13.66
C ARG A 92 7.67 -3.88 12.40
N VAL A 93 7.69 -2.55 12.27
CA VAL A 93 7.13 -1.81 11.14
C VAL A 93 8.19 -0.96 10.47
N THR A 94 8.19 -0.99 9.15
CA THR A 94 8.94 -0.06 8.29
C THR A 94 7.92 0.64 7.40
N ASN A 95 8.07 1.95 7.21
CA ASN A 95 7.26 2.68 6.25
C ASN A 95 8.12 3.17 5.07
N LYS A 96 7.50 3.32 3.90
CA LYS A 96 8.18 3.78 2.70
C LYS A 96 7.21 4.54 1.79
N VAL A 97 7.67 5.67 1.26
CA VAL A 97 7.00 6.39 0.18
C VAL A 97 7.77 6.14 -1.11
N LEU A 98 7.06 5.80 -2.17
CA LEU A 98 7.59 5.51 -3.50
C LEU A 98 6.94 6.43 -4.53
N VAL A 99 7.52 6.54 -5.72
CA VAL A 99 6.99 7.33 -6.84
C VAL A 99 6.87 6.44 -8.06
N GLY A 100 5.75 6.51 -8.78
CA GLY A 100 5.54 5.79 -10.01
C GLY A 100 4.11 5.30 -10.22
N ASP A 101 3.93 4.30 -11.06
CA ASP A 101 2.66 3.58 -11.19
C ASP A 101 2.38 2.75 -9.94
N VAL A 102 1.17 2.88 -9.39
CA VAL A 102 0.86 2.29 -8.08
C VAL A 102 0.97 0.78 -8.10
N GLY A 103 0.33 0.12 -9.05
CA GLY A 103 0.34 -1.35 -9.13
C GLY A 103 1.73 -1.92 -9.41
N GLU A 104 2.46 -1.31 -10.34
CA GLU A 104 3.84 -1.73 -10.67
C GLU A 104 4.77 -1.56 -9.47
N LYS A 105 4.72 -0.42 -8.78
CA LYS A 105 5.58 -0.14 -7.62
C LYS A 105 5.29 -1.05 -6.42
N ILE A 106 4.05 -1.45 -6.21
CA ILE A 106 3.71 -2.44 -5.17
C ILE A 106 4.40 -3.78 -5.49
N VAL A 107 4.27 -4.26 -6.71
CA VAL A 107 4.84 -5.56 -7.14
C VAL A 107 6.37 -5.51 -7.13
N GLU A 108 6.97 -4.45 -7.65
CA GLU A 108 8.41 -4.23 -7.67
C GLU A 108 8.98 -4.20 -6.24
N TYR A 109 8.40 -3.38 -5.36
CA TYR A 109 8.84 -3.28 -3.97
C TYR A 109 8.73 -4.62 -3.23
N ALA A 110 7.62 -5.35 -3.44
CA ALA A 110 7.46 -6.67 -2.86
C ALA A 110 8.55 -7.65 -3.30
N ALA A 111 8.94 -7.61 -4.57
CA ALA A 111 10.05 -8.43 -5.07
C ALA A 111 11.39 -8.01 -4.46
N ASP A 112 11.66 -6.72 -4.39
CA ASP A 112 12.94 -6.17 -3.89
C ASP A 112 13.21 -6.49 -2.42
N VAL A 113 12.18 -6.40 -1.57
CA VAL A 113 12.32 -6.70 -0.13
C VAL A 113 12.08 -8.17 0.22
N GLY A 114 11.83 -9.01 -0.78
CA GLY A 114 11.50 -10.41 -0.55
C GLY A 114 10.17 -10.61 0.17
N GLY A 115 9.15 -9.84 -0.21
CA GLY A 115 7.81 -9.92 0.36
C GLY A 115 7.19 -11.31 0.22
N ASP A 116 6.59 -11.79 1.28
CA ASP A 116 5.98 -13.12 1.35
C ASP A 116 4.45 -13.06 1.31
N LEU A 117 3.87 -11.90 1.63
CA LEU A 117 2.42 -11.64 1.60
C LEU A 117 2.18 -10.15 1.35
N ILE A 118 1.26 -9.84 0.45
CA ILE A 118 0.70 -8.49 0.30
C ILE A 118 -0.70 -8.49 0.90
N VAL A 119 -1.00 -7.52 1.76
CA VAL A 119 -2.35 -7.27 2.32
C VAL A 119 -2.80 -5.90 1.86
N MET A 120 -3.89 -5.80 1.12
CA MET A 120 -4.36 -4.55 0.54
C MET A 120 -5.88 -4.47 0.47
N GLY A 121 -6.40 -3.25 0.35
CA GLY A 121 -7.81 -3.03 0.13
C GLY A 121 -8.23 -3.40 -1.29
N THR A 122 -9.48 -3.85 -1.45
CA THR A 122 -10.09 -4.08 -2.77
C THR A 122 -10.49 -2.79 -3.47
N HIS A 123 -10.68 -1.69 -2.71
CA HIS A 123 -11.12 -0.38 -3.17
C HIS A 123 -10.16 0.69 -2.65
N GLY A 124 -9.75 1.58 -3.54
CA GLY A 124 -8.94 2.74 -3.20
C GLY A 124 -9.79 3.98 -2.92
N TYR A 125 -9.10 5.12 -2.91
CA TYR A 125 -9.65 6.44 -2.62
C TYR A 125 -10.92 6.80 -3.42
N LYS A 126 -11.06 6.31 -4.63
CA LYS A 126 -12.20 6.67 -5.50
C LYS A 126 -13.50 5.94 -5.20
N GLY A 127 -13.53 4.96 -4.27
CA GLY A 127 -14.75 4.37 -3.69
C GLY A 127 -15.90 4.05 -4.64
N LEU A 128 -15.64 4.06 -5.93
CA LEU A 128 -16.64 3.90 -6.98
C LEU A 128 -17.04 2.43 -7.03
N GLU A 129 -18.18 2.18 -6.45
CA GLU A 129 -18.95 0.93 -6.52
C GLU A 129 -18.45 -0.21 -5.61
N ARG A 130 -19.26 -0.55 -4.64
CA ARG A 130 -19.14 -1.66 -3.68
C ARG A 130 -18.94 -3.03 -4.32
N ILE A 131 -19.06 -3.14 -5.64
CA ILE A 131 -19.16 -4.40 -6.38
C ILE A 131 -17.94 -4.64 -7.27
N MET A 132 -17.13 -3.63 -7.59
CA MET A 132 -16.00 -3.78 -8.50
C MET A 132 -14.67 -3.84 -7.77
N PHE A 133 -13.89 -4.83 -8.12
CA PHE A 133 -12.50 -4.97 -7.71
C PHE A 133 -11.68 -3.80 -8.31
N GLY A 134 -10.99 -3.02 -7.48
CA GLY A 134 -10.22 -1.86 -7.92
C GLY A 134 -9.12 -2.22 -8.91
N SER A 135 -8.79 -1.32 -9.84
CA SER A 135 -7.78 -1.55 -10.88
C SER A 135 -6.40 -1.88 -10.32
N VAL A 136 -5.99 -1.24 -9.24
CA VAL A 136 -4.71 -1.52 -8.56
C VAL A 136 -4.71 -2.92 -7.96
N ALA A 137 -5.78 -3.29 -7.24
CA ALA A 137 -5.90 -4.62 -6.65
C ALA A 137 -5.90 -5.72 -7.73
N ASP A 138 -6.62 -5.51 -8.84
CA ASP A 138 -6.62 -6.44 -9.98
C ASP A 138 -5.23 -6.62 -10.57
N GLN A 139 -4.50 -5.53 -10.79
CA GLN A 139 -3.14 -5.57 -11.31
C GLN A 139 -2.18 -6.30 -10.36
N VAL A 140 -2.23 -5.99 -9.07
CA VAL A 140 -1.35 -6.61 -8.07
C VAL A 140 -1.63 -8.11 -7.93
N VAL A 141 -2.91 -8.52 -7.86
CA VAL A 141 -3.30 -9.94 -7.78
C VAL A 141 -2.79 -10.73 -8.98
N LYS A 142 -2.82 -10.14 -10.19
CA LYS A 142 -2.35 -10.80 -11.41
C LYS A 142 -0.84 -10.85 -11.56
N SER A 143 -0.11 -9.90 -10.96
CA SER A 143 1.32 -9.68 -11.24
C SER A 143 2.24 -10.03 -10.07
N ALA A 144 1.74 -10.10 -8.85
CA ALA A 144 2.57 -10.39 -7.67
C ALA A 144 3.16 -11.80 -7.69
N ALA A 145 4.42 -11.92 -7.26
CA ALA A 145 5.11 -13.20 -7.11
C ALA A 145 4.84 -13.88 -5.76
N CYS A 146 4.09 -13.25 -4.88
CA CYS A 146 3.68 -13.77 -3.58
C CYS A 146 2.15 -13.75 -3.45
N PRO A 147 1.57 -14.45 -2.47
CA PRO A 147 0.15 -14.36 -2.17
C PRO A 147 -0.31 -12.94 -1.91
N VAL A 148 -1.53 -12.62 -2.32
CA VAL A 148 -2.18 -11.33 -2.10
C VAL A 148 -3.48 -11.57 -1.36
N MET A 149 -3.59 -10.97 -0.19
CA MET A 149 -4.82 -10.96 0.61
C MET A 149 -5.51 -9.61 0.40
N THR A 150 -6.75 -9.66 -0.02
CA THR A 150 -7.55 -8.46 -0.24
C THR A 150 -8.59 -8.28 0.86
N ILE A 151 -8.74 -7.06 1.33
CA ILE A 151 -9.71 -6.66 2.34
C ILE A 151 -10.80 -5.82 1.66
N ASN A 152 -12.03 -6.29 1.72
CA ASN A 152 -13.17 -5.48 1.28
C ASN A 152 -13.64 -4.62 2.46
N PRO A 153 -13.41 -3.29 2.44
CA PRO A 153 -13.72 -2.44 3.59
C PRO A 153 -15.23 -2.25 3.81
N TYR A 154 -16.05 -2.64 2.87
CA TYR A 154 -17.51 -2.47 2.95
C TYR A 154 -18.25 -3.69 3.49
N THR A 155 -17.61 -4.84 3.53
CA THR A 155 -18.22 -6.10 3.97
C THR A 155 -17.45 -6.78 5.09
N CYS A 156 -16.29 -6.24 5.46
CA CYS A 156 -15.47 -6.78 6.52
C CYS A 156 -15.97 -6.26 7.87
N CYS A 157 -16.27 -7.18 8.76
CA CYS A 157 -16.48 -6.89 10.19
C CYS A 157 -17.81 -6.19 10.54
N GLU A 158 -18.94 -6.84 10.27
CA GLU A 158 -20.12 -6.66 11.11
C GLU A 158 -20.07 -7.59 12.34
#